data_8b4e5b2fb880ed79785a14c091dbe635
#
_entry.id   8b4e5b2fb880ed79785a14c091dbe635
#
_cell.length_a   1.000
_cell.length_b   1.000
_cell.length_c   1.000
_cell.angle_alpha   90.00
_cell.angle_beta   90.00
_cell.angle_gamma   90.00
#
_symmetry.space_group_name_H-M   'P 1'
#
loop_
_entity.id
_entity.type
_entity.pdbx_description
1 polymer ?
#
loop_
_entity_poly.entity_id
_entity_poly.type
_entity_poly.pdbx_seq_one_letter_code
_entity_poly.pdbx_strand_id
1 'polypeptide(L)'
;MKFIFKCLAGLLVLAVVLAVIFFLSLDSILRVVIQHNLRAQTGMEAEIGKFHLGLLEPVVDIKNLQLFNSADFGGTPFLNIPEIHVEYDRAALAKNQIHITLLRFNLGELDIVKNEAGQTNLFALGLPVPTQKNVAQGSKINGLPDFKKQTGLDFQGIDVLNVSVGTAKYIDLKDQKNNREQKIAIENQVVKNVQTPADLAGLALLVALRSGDFFGSLVAPASLK
;
A
#
# COMPACT_ATOMS: atom_id res chain seq x y z
N MET A 1 8.44 -39.26 41.92
CA MET A 1 7.40 -38.30 41.65
C MET A 1 7.86 -36.85 41.68
N LYS A 2 8.54 -36.35 42.72
CA LYS A 2 9.00 -34.93 42.81
C LYS A 2 9.95 -34.49 41.67
N PHE A 3 10.78 -35.40 41.15
CA PHE A 3 11.76 -35.10 40.08
C PHE A 3 11.05 -34.90 38.72
N ILE A 4 10.08 -35.78 38.40
CA ILE A 4 9.27 -35.68 37.16
C ILE A 4 8.49 -34.38 37.14
N PHE A 5 7.92 -33.99 38.30
CA PHE A 5 7.15 -32.74 38.42
C PHE A 5 8.05 -31.50 38.21
N LYS A 6 9.31 -31.51 38.69
CA LYS A 6 10.27 -30.43 38.46
C LYS A 6 10.67 -30.34 36.98
N CYS A 7 10.90 -31.48 36.32
CA CYS A 7 11.20 -31.50 34.89
C CYS A 7 10.01 -31.00 34.04
N LEU A 8 8.79 -31.39 34.40
CA LEU A 8 7.58 -30.93 33.70
C LEU A 8 7.35 -29.44 33.89
N ALA A 9 7.55 -28.93 35.11
CA ALA A 9 7.49 -27.48 35.38
C ALA A 9 8.55 -26.69 34.63
N GLY A 10 9.79 -27.20 34.55
CA GLY A 10 10.88 -26.59 33.77
C GLY A 10 10.56 -26.53 32.27
N LEU A 11 10.02 -27.63 31.73
CA LEU A 11 9.62 -27.70 30.32
C LEU A 11 8.47 -26.73 30.01
N LEU A 12 7.51 -26.58 30.92
CA LEU A 12 6.42 -25.64 30.79
C LEU A 12 6.90 -24.18 30.81
N VAL A 13 7.82 -23.84 31.73
CA VAL A 13 8.43 -22.52 31.78
C VAL A 13 9.21 -22.24 30.49
N LEU A 14 9.98 -23.19 30.00
CA LEU A 14 10.71 -23.06 28.74
C LEU A 14 9.75 -22.82 27.56
N ALA A 15 8.67 -23.59 27.49
CA ALA A 15 7.65 -23.42 26.43
C ALA A 15 7.00 -22.03 26.47
N VAL A 16 6.69 -21.52 27.67
CA VAL A 16 6.16 -20.16 27.84
C VAL A 16 7.15 -19.10 27.40
N VAL A 17 8.43 -19.24 27.80
CA VAL A 17 9.47 -18.30 27.38
C VAL A 17 9.67 -18.30 25.86
N LEU A 18 9.69 -19.48 25.23
CA LEU A 18 9.80 -19.59 23.77
C LEU A 18 8.56 -18.99 23.07
N ALA A 19 7.38 -19.20 23.60
CA ALA A 19 6.15 -18.59 23.09
C ALA A 19 6.22 -17.05 23.17
N VAL A 20 6.66 -16.49 24.29
CA VAL A 20 6.83 -15.04 24.45
C VAL A 20 7.85 -14.49 23.47
N ILE A 21 9.03 -15.13 23.30
CA ILE A 21 10.03 -14.71 22.32
C ILE A 21 9.47 -14.76 20.91
N PHE A 22 8.73 -15.82 20.57
CA PHE A 22 8.09 -15.95 19.27
C PHE A 22 7.09 -14.81 19.01
N PHE A 23 6.20 -14.52 19.96
CA PHE A 23 5.24 -13.42 19.82
C PHE A 23 5.92 -12.06 19.68
N LEU A 24 6.99 -11.80 20.44
CA LEU A 24 7.74 -10.55 20.33
C LEU A 24 8.50 -10.40 18.99
N SER A 25 8.80 -11.52 18.32
CA SER A 25 9.50 -11.52 17.03
C SER A 25 8.57 -11.44 15.82
N LEU A 26 7.27 -11.68 15.99
CA LEU A 26 6.30 -11.72 14.88
C LEU A 26 6.34 -10.47 14.01
N ASP A 27 6.34 -9.29 14.62
CA ASP A 27 6.36 -8.02 13.89
C ASP A 27 7.58 -7.91 12.97
N SER A 28 8.75 -8.33 13.46
CA SER A 28 10.00 -8.31 12.69
C SER A 28 9.99 -9.34 11.56
N ILE A 29 9.50 -10.55 11.82
CA ILE A 29 9.41 -11.62 10.83
C ILE A 29 8.43 -11.21 9.72
N LEU A 30 7.24 -10.75 10.08
CA LEU A 30 6.23 -10.32 9.12
C LEU A 30 6.72 -9.13 8.27
N ARG A 31 7.42 -8.18 8.88
CA ARG A 31 8.03 -7.07 8.15
C ARG A 31 8.94 -7.57 7.03
N VAL A 32 9.86 -8.49 7.34
CA VAL A 32 10.80 -9.05 6.35
C VAL A 32 10.07 -9.82 5.25
N VAL A 33 9.06 -10.61 5.62
CA VAL A 33 8.25 -11.38 4.65
C VAL A 33 7.50 -10.45 3.70
N ILE A 34 6.90 -9.37 4.22
CA ILE A 34 6.18 -8.38 3.40
C ILE A 34 7.14 -7.67 2.45
N GLN A 35 8.29 -7.21 2.93
CA GLN A 35 9.33 -6.58 2.10
C GLN A 35 9.79 -7.51 0.98
N HIS A 36 10.06 -8.78 1.31
CA HIS A 36 10.46 -9.78 0.32
C HIS A 36 9.38 -10.02 -0.74
N ASN A 37 8.12 -10.14 -0.34
CA ASN A 37 7.00 -10.35 -1.25
C ASN A 37 6.76 -9.12 -2.14
N LEU A 38 6.84 -7.92 -1.60
CA LEU A 38 6.74 -6.68 -2.39
C LEU A 38 7.84 -6.64 -3.46
N ARG A 39 9.08 -6.93 -3.07
CA ARG A 39 10.21 -7.00 -4.02
C ARG A 39 9.99 -8.06 -5.10
N ALA A 40 9.50 -9.25 -4.72
CA ALA A 40 9.25 -10.34 -5.67
C ALA A 40 8.14 -10.00 -6.67
N GLN A 41 7.10 -9.28 -6.25
CA GLN A 41 5.96 -8.95 -7.09
C GLN A 41 6.17 -7.70 -7.96
N THR A 42 6.87 -6.69 -7.42
CA THR A 42 7.03 -5.39 -8.10
C THR A 42 8.38 -5.21 -8.77
N GLY A 43 9.37 -6.03 -8.43
CA GLY A 43 10.77 -5.83 -8.82
C GLY A 43 11.43 -4.62 -8.14
N MET A 44 10.71 -3.95 -7.24
CA MET A 44 11.16 -2.77 -6.51
C MET A 44 11.69 -3.15 -5.13
N GLU A 45 12.65 -2.40 -4.63
CA GLU A 45 13.09 -2.55 -3.25
C GLU A 45 12.07 -1.90 -2.31
N ALA A 46 11.74 -2.59 -1.22
CA ALA A 46 10.78 -2.11 -0.24
C ALA A 46 11.43 -2.02 1.14
N GLU A 47 11.26 -0.89 1.80
CA GLU A 47 11.65 -0.67 3.19
C GLU A 47 10.44 -0.35 4.05
N ILE A 48 10.30 -1.05 5.18
CA ILE A 48 9.28 -0.78 6.18
C ILE A 48 10.00 -0.39 7.47
N GLY A 49 9.76 0.84 7.94
CA GLY A 49 10.37 1.32 9.17
C GLY A 49 9.84 0.57 10.40
N LYS A 50 8.51 0.45 10.52
CA LYS A 50 7.86 -0.29 11.61
C LYS A 50 6.66 -1.06 11.07
N PHE A 51 6.55 -2.31 11.52
CA PHE A 51 5.37 -3.15 11.33
C PHE A 51 4.88 -3.59 12.72
N HIS A 52 3.57 -3.57 12.92
CA HIS A 52 2.94 -4.05 14.15
C HIS A 52 1.64 -4.78 13.81
N LEU A 53 1.52 -6.01 14.33
CA LEU A 53 0.28 -6.79 14.29
C LEU A 53 -0.27 -6.93 15.70
N GLY A 54 -1.40 -6.29 15.97
CA GLY A 54 -2.10 -6.40 17.24
C GLY A 54 -2.69 -7.79 17.45
N LEU A 55 -2.13 -8.54 18.39
CA LEU A 55 -2.61 -9.91 18.71
C LEU A 55 -3.88 -9.87 19.57
N LEU A 56 -3.97 -8.92 20.49
CA LEU A 56 -5.13 -8.73 21.35
C LEU A 56 -6.15 -7.79 20.73
N GLU A 57 -5.70 -6.77 20.04
CA GLU A 57 -6.50 -5.81 19.29
C GLU A 57 -6.44 -6.15 17.80
N PRO A 58 -7.58 -6.06 17.06
CA PRO A 58 -7.60 -6.37 15.64
C PRO A 58 -7.04 -5.22 14.79
N VAL A 59 -5.74 -4.97 14.94
CA VAL A 59 -5.04 -3.82 14.33
C VAL A 59 -3.80 -4.29 13.58
N VAL A 60 -3.54 -3.66 12.44
CA VAL A 60 -2.27 -3.74 11.70
C VAL A 60 -1.77 -2.34 11.45
N ASP A 61 -0.55 -2.04 11.90
CA ASP A 61 0.15 -0.79 11.65
C ASP A 61 1.38 -1.01 10.80
N ILE A 62 1.50 -0.22 9.73
CA ILE A 62 2.73 -0.11 8.93
C ILE A 62 3.14 1.36 8.94
N LYS A 63 4.37 1.64 9.36
CA LYS A 63 4.90 3.00 9.36
C LYS A 63 6.16 3.12 8.52
N ASN A 64 6.25 4.24 7.80
CA ASN A 64 7.38 4.57 6.94
C ASN A 64 7.66 3.44 5.92
N LEU A 65 6.62 3.05 5.17
CA LEU A 65 6.80 2.20 4.01
C LEU A 65 7.34 3.04 2.86
N GLN A 66 8.50 2.66 2.34
CA GLN A 66 9.12 3.24 1.15
C GLN A 66 9.31 2.17 0.10
N LEU A 67 8.97 2.50 -1.14
CA LEU A 67 9.32 1.72 -2.31
C LEU A 67 10.33 2.50 -3.13
N PHE A 68 11.34 1.81 -3.65
CA PHE A 68 12.38 2.39 -4.46
C PHE A 68 12.29 1.89 -5.91
N ASN A 69 12.48 2.77 -6.83
CA ASN A 69 12.56 2.46 -8.25
C ASN A 69 13.69 1.46 -8.54
N SER A 70 13.51 0.65 -9.58
CA SER A 70 14.61 -0.15 -10.12
C SER A 70 15.75 0.76 -10.67
N ALA A 71 16.91 0.16 -10.90
CA ALA A 71 18.07 0.86 -11.45
C ALA A 71 17.76 1.59 -12.77
N ASP A 72 16.88 1.04 -13.60
CA ASP A 72 16.44 1.63 -14.87
C ASP A 72 15.73 2.98 -14.70
N PHE A 73 15.20 3.23 -13.51
CA PHE A 73 14.57 4.49 -13.10
C PHE A 73 15.39 5.24 -12.05
N GLY A 74 16.71 5.01 -12.01
CA GLY A 74 17.67 5.75 -11.18
C GLY A 74 17.72 5.32 -9.70
N GLY A 75 17.02 4.25 -9.29
CA GLY A 75 17.05 3.77 -7.90
C GLY A 75 16.51 4.75 -6.86
N THR A 76 15.82 5.81 -7.30
CA THR A 76 15.27 6.85 -6.42
C THR A 76 13.99 6.37 -5.71
N PRO A 77 13.52 7.03 -4.63
CA PRO A 77 12.22 6.74 -4.06
C PRO A 77 11.12 6.79 -5.12
N PHE A 78 10.15 5.89 -4.99
CA PHE A 78 8.94 5.83 -5.82
C PHE A 78 7.70 6.21 -5.01
N LEU A 79 7.54 5.56 -3.86
CA LEU A 79 6.45 5.82 -2.93
C LEU A 79 6.98 6.01 -1.53
N ASN A 80 6.46 7.01 -0.85
CA ASN A 80 6.63 7.18 0.60
C ASN A 80 5.26 7.20 1.26
N ILE A 81 5.01 6.19 2.08
CA ILE A 81 3.76 5.99 2.82
C ILE A 81 4.09 6.04 4.31
N PRO A 82 3.94 7.22 4.95
CA PRO A 82 4.22 7.40 6.38
C PRO A 82 3.38 6.49 7.28
N GLU A 83 2.11 6.23 6.92
CA GLU A 83 1.21 5.43 7.74
C GLU A 83 0.19 4.65 6.89
N ILE A 84 0.06 3.35 7.22
CA ILE A 84 -1.10 2.53 6.93
C ILE A 84 -1.54 1.95 8.26
N HIS A 85 -2.77 2.29 8.70
CA HIS A 85 -3.37 1.77 9.91
C HIS A 85 -4.70 1.10 9.55
N VAL A 86 -4.84 -0.16 9.93
CA VAL A 86 -6.01 -0.99 9.62
C VAL A 86 -6.59 -1.55 10.89
N GLU A 87 -7.84 -1.26 11.16
CA GLU A 87 -8.65 -1.98 12.15
C GLU A 87 -9.64 -2.90 11.43
N TYR A 88 -9.80 -4.12 11.91
CA TYR A 88 -10.63 -5.11 11.23
C TYR A 88 -11.51 -5.92 12.19
N ASP A 89 -12.62 -6.47 11.67
CA ASP A 89 -13.51 -7.32 12.43
C ASP A 89 -12.97 -8.76 12.50
N ARG A 90 -12.59 -9.21 13.69
CA ARG A 90 -12.16 -10.60 13.94
C ARG A 90 -13.26 -11.63 13.70
N ALA A 91 -14.51 -11.28 14.00
CA ALA A 91 -15.61 -12.22 13.82
C ALA A 91 -15.89 -12.46 12.33
N ALA A 92 -15.75 -11.44 11.50
CA ALA A 92 -15.77 -11.56 10.04
C ALA A 92 -14.60 -12.42 9.54
N LEU A 93 -13.38 -12.15 10.02
CA LEU A 93 -12.17 -12.89 9.61
C LEU A 93 -12.28 -14.40 9.94
N ALA A 94 -12.86 -14.76 11.09
CA ALA A 94 -13.14 -16.14 11.46
C ALA A 94 -14.10 -16.85 10.49
N LYS A 95 -14.84 -16.11 9.66
CA LYS A 95 -15.76 -16.62 8.62
C LYS A 95 -15.17 -16.50 7.21
N ASN A 96 -13.86 -16.32 7.09
CA ASN A 96 -13.17 -16.04 5.83
C ASN A 96 -13.68 -14.76 5.12
N GLN A 97 -14.09 -13.77 5.90
CA GLN A 97 -14.52 -12.46 5.40
C GLN A 97 -13.56 -11.38 5.91
N ILE A 98 -13.25 -10.42 5.08
CA ILE A 98 -12.48 -9.24 5.48
C ILE A 98 -13.42 -8.04 5.56
N HIS A 99 -13.61 -7.56 6.77
CA HIS A 99 -14.36 -6.34 7.07
C HIS A 99 -13.43 -5.38 7.83
N ILE A 100 -13.17 -4.24 7.23
CA ILE A 100 -12.28 -3.21 7.77
C ILE A 100 -13.15 -2.14 8.43
N THR A 101 -13.00 -1.97 9.73
CA THR A 101 -13.75 -0.95 10.47
C THR A 101 -13.13 0.43 10.33
N LEU A 102 -11.80 0.50 10.26
CA LEU A 102 -11.06 1.73 10.01
C LEU A 102 -9.84 1.45 9.13
N LEU A 103 -9.68 2.20 8.05
CA LEU A 103 -8.45 2.28 7.28
C LEU A 103 -7.96 3.73 7.26
N ARG A 104 -6.79 4.00 7.85
CA ARG A 104 -6.06 5.24 7.62
C ARG A 104 -4.91 4.99 6.66
N PHE A 105 -4.89 5.75 5.60
CA PHE A 105 -3.87 5.67 4.56
C PHE A 105 -3.27 7.05 4.31
N ASN A 106 -1.99 7.20 4.56
CA ASN A 106 -1.27 8.43 4.33
C ASN A 106 -0.21 8.21 3.25
N LEU A 107 -0.42 8.80 2.06
CA LEU A 107 0.54 8.86 0.98
C LEU A 107 1.29 10.19 1.09
N GLY A 108 2.50 10.18 1.61
CA GLY A 108 3.32 11.38 1.75
C GLY A 108 3.85 11.87 0.41
N GLU A 109 4.43 10.96 -0.40
CA GLU A 109 5.04 11.31 -1.68
C GLU A 109 4.89 10.18 -2.71
N LEU A 110 4.66 10.58 -3.96
CA LEU A 110 4.64 9.71 -5.14
C LEU A 110 5.56 10.30 -6.20
N ASP A 111 6.62 9.59 -6.59
CA ASP A 111 7.58 10.01 -7.60
C ASP A 111 7.39 9.22 -8.90
N ILE A 112 6.84 9.87 -9.91
CA ILE A 112 6.70 9.29 -11.24
C ILE A 112 7.98 9.61 -12.02
N VAL A 113 8.78 8.59 -12.31
CA VAL A 113 10.05 8.72 -13.01
C VAL A 113 9.91 8.22 -14.44
N LYS A 114 10.33 9.03 -15.38
CA LYS A 114 10.49 8.66 -16.78
C LYS A 114 11.97 8.41 -17.06
N ASN A 115 12.30 7.22 -17.54
CA ASN A 115 13.66 6.84 -17.88
C ASN A 115 14.10 7.40 -19.23
N GLU A 116 15.37 7.21 -19.58
CA GLU A 116 15.94 7.69 -20.86
C GLU A 116 15.28 7.04 -22.09
N ALA A 117 14.73 5.83 -21.96
CA ALA A 117 13.98 5.15 -23.00
C ALA A 117 12.53 5.68 -23.15
N GLY A 118 12.12 6.65 -22.31
CA GLY A 118 10.79 7.24 -22.37
C GLY A 118 9.70 6.46 -21.64
N GLN A 119 10.05 5.40 -20.92
CA GLN A 119 9.13 4.59 -20.13
C GLN A 119 8.95 5.20 -18.73
N THR A 120 7.78 5.05 -18.12
CA THR A 120 7.51 5.49 -16.74
C THR A 120 7.50 4.31 -15.78
N ASN A 121 7.91 4.55 -14.54
CA ASN A 121 7.92 3.55 -13.46
C ASN A 121 6.51 3.05 -13.05
N LEU A 122 5.44 3.73 -13.45
CA LEU A 122 4.06 3.28 -13.21
C LEU A 122 3.77 1.92 -13.86
N PHE A 123 4.44 1.60 -14.97
CA PHE A 123 4.30 0.29 -15.61
C PHE A 123 4.80 -0.86 -14.73
N ALA A 124 5.78 -0.62 -13.86
CA ALA A 124 6.32 -1.64 -12.96
C ALA A 124 5.28 -2.14 -11.94
N LEU A 125 4.28 -1.32 -11.60
CA LEU A 125 3.18 -1.71 -10.72
C LEU A 125 2.03 -2.42 -11.44
N GLY A 126 2.10 -2.59 -12.75
CA GLY A 126 0.98 -3.12 -13.53
C GLY A 126 -0.27 -2.24 -13.47
N LEU A 127 -0.12 -0.98 -13.04
CA LEU A 127 -1.22 -0.04 -13.01
C LEU A 127 -1.58 0.35 -14.44
N PRO A 128 -2.86 0.28 -14.85
CA PRO A 128 -3.29 0.78 -16.14
C PRO A 128 -2.98 2.27 -16.21
N VAL A 129 -2.15 2.66 -17.18
CA VAL A 129 -1.95 4.10 -17.45
C VAL A 129 -3.30 4.67 -17.89
N PRO A 130 -3.83 5.70 -17.22
CA PRO A 130 -5.08 6.31 -17.63
C PRO A 130 -4.91 6.90 -19.03
N THR A 131 -5.40 6.24 -20.06
CA THR A 131 -5.55 6.84 -21.39
C THR A 131 -6.89 7.58 -21.44
N GLN A 132 -6.94 8.74 -22.10
CA GLN A 132 -8.17 9.54 -22.20
C GLN A 132 -9.41 8.73 -22.67
N LYS A 133 -9.23 7.65 -23.44
CA LYS A 133 -10.26 6.72 -23.83
C LYS A 133 -10.86 5.93 -22.66
N ASN A 134 -10.07 5.64 -21.63
CA ASN A 134 -10.50 4.80 -20.49
C ASN A 134 -11.23 5.59 -19.40
N VAL A 135 -10.96 6.90 -19.31
CA VAL A 135 -11.63 7.78 -18.33
C VAL A 135 -13.08 8.11 -18.77
N ALA A 136 -13.32 8.23 -20.06
CA ALA A 136 -14.65 8.58 -20.60
C ALA A 136 -15.67 7.42 -20.59
N GLN A 137 -15.25 6.17 -20.44
CA GLN A 137 -16.12 4.99 -20.54
C GLN A 137 -16.42 4.29 -19.22
N GLY A 138 -16.11 4.86 -18.05
CA GLY A 138 -16.37 4.18 -16.77
C GLY A 138 -15.78 2.75 -16.74
N SER A 139 -14.63 2.57 -17.39
CA SER A 139 -14.01 1.26 -17.54
C SER A 139 -13.81 0.64 -16.17
N LYS A 140 -14.45 -0.51 -15.96
CA LYS A 140 -14.08 -1.43 -14.91
C LYS A 140 -12.54 -1.45 -14.91
N ILE A 141 -11.92 -1.19 -13.77
CA ILE A 141 -10.48 -1.37 -13.59
C ILE A 141 -10.24 -2.87 -13.77
N ASN A 142 -10.13 -3.31 -15.03
CA ASN A 142 -9.82 -4.67 -15.40
C ASN A 142 -8.34 -4.88 -15.11
N GLY A 143 -7.99 -5.23 -13.90
CA GLY A 143 -6.61 -5.44 -13.52
C GLY A 143 -6.37 -5.55 -12.03
N LEU A 144 -7.32 -5.20 -11.17
CA LEU A 144 -7.22 -5.59 -9.77
C LEU A 144 -7.37 -7.11 -9.70
N PRO A 145 -6.35 -7.81 -9.17
CA PRO A 145 -6.44 -9.25 -8.98
C PRO A 145 -7.71 -9.57 -8.18
N ASP A 146 -8.39 -10.64 -8.55
CA ASP A 146 -9.55 -11.12 -7.79
C ASP A 146 -9.06 -11.47 -6.37
N PHE A 147 -9.31 -10.57 -5.44
CA PHE A 147 -8.85 -10.66 -4.07
C PHE A 147 -9.23 -12.00 -3.42
N LYS A 148 -10.43 -12.48 -3.70
CA LYS A 148 -10.93 -13.77 -3.21
C LYS A 148 -10.12 -14.94 -3.77
N LYS A 149 -9.75 -14.90 -5.05
CA LYS A 149 -8.92 -15.97 -5.66
C LYS A 149 -7.51 -16.01 -5.08
N GLN A 150 -6.96 -14.86 -4.71
CA GLN A 150 -5.59 -14.80 -4.16
C GLN A 150 -5.52 -15.11 -2.68
N THR A 151 -6.51 -14.67 -1.88
CA THR A 151 -6.47 -14.75 -0.43
C THR A 151 -7.42 -15.78 0.17
N GLY A 152 -8.41 -16.24 -0.59
CA GLY A 152 -9.51 -17.06 -0.09
C GLY A 152 -10.54 -16.28 0.76
N LEU A 153 -10.37 -14.96 0.90
CA LEU A 153 -11.21 -14.11 1.75
C LEU A 153 -12.20 -13.30 0.92
N ASP A 154 -13.44 -13.19 1.42
CA ASP A 154 -14.48 -12.34 0.85
C ASP A 154 -14.38 -10.92 1.43
N PHE A 155 -14.17 -9.91 0.57
CA PHE A 155 -14.16 -8.52 0.99
C PHE A 155 -15.59 -8.01 1.25
N GLN A 156 -15.84 -7.51 2.47
CA GLN A 156 -17.15 -7.01 2.90
C GLN A 156 -17.26 -5.49 2.89
N GLY A 157 -16.12 -4.80 2.90
CA GLY A 157 -16.07 -3.34 2.84
C GLY A 157 -15.17 -2.70 3.89
N ILE A 158 -15.17 -1.36 3.85
CA ILE A 158 -14.48 -0.49 4.80
C ILE A 158 -15.51 0.49 5.35
N ASP A 159 -15.74 0.48 6.68
CA ASP A 159 -16.70 1.39 7.30
C ASP A 159 -16.22 2.84 7.24
N VAL A 160 -14.95 3.06 7.60
CA VAL A 160 -14.33 4.38 7.60
C VAL A 160 -12.96 4.30 6.91
N LEU A 161 -12.83 5.00 5.79
CA LEU A 161 -11.58 5.23 5.10
C LEU A 161 -11.14 6.67 5.34
N ASN A 162 -9.97 6.87 5.94
CA ASN A 162 -9.34 8.18 6.12
C ASN A 162 -8.08 8.25 5.24
N VAL A 163 -8.05 9.20 4.31
CA VAL A 163 -6.97 9.34 3.33
C VAL A 163 -6.30 10.69 3.45
N SER A 164 -4.98 10.66 3.46
CA SER A 164 -4.14 11.86 3.25
C SER A 164 -3.25 11.63 2.04
N VAL A 165 -3.09 12.67 1.21
CA VAL A 165 -2.23 12.65 0.02
C VAL A 165 -1.40 13.94 0.01
N GLY A 166 -0.09 13.79 0.08
CA GLY A 166 0.86 14.91 0.14
C GLY A 166 1.24 15.45 -1.24
N THR A 167 2.35 14.96 -1.77
CA THR A 167 3.01 15.51 -2.98
C THR A 167 3.15 14.44 -4.04
N ALA A 168 2.97 14.82 -5.30
CA ALA A 168 3.35 14.03 -6.46
C ALA A 168 4.47 14.74 -7.23
N LYS A 169 5.50 14.00 -7.63
CA LYS A 169 6.60 14.49 -8.44
C LYS A 169 6.66 13.75 -9.77
N TYR A 170 7.04 14.48 -10.81
CA TYR A 170 7.41 13.91 -12.09
C TYR A 170 8.87 14.23 -12.38
N ILE A 171 9.65 13.20 -12.63
CA ILE A 171 11.11 13.28 -12.83
C ILE A 171 11.42 12.68 -14.20
N ASP A 172 11.92 13.48 -15.13
CA ASP A 172 12.42 13.05 -16.44
C ASP A 172 13.95 12.92 -16.35
N LEU A 173 14.47 11.69 -16.39
CA LEU A 173 15.91 11.44 -16.28
C LEU A 173 16.71 11.96 -17.48
N LYS A 174 16.04 12.11 -18.63
CA LYS A 174 16.66 12.61 -19.86
C LYS A 174 16.69 14.14 -19.94
N ASP A 175 15.63 14.79 -19.48
CA ASP A 175 15.52 16.25 -19.52
C ASP A 175 14.91 16.79 -18.22
N GLN A 176 15.78 17.20 -17.31
CA GLN A 176 15.41 17.71 -16.00
C GLN A 176 14.53 18.97 -16.03
N LYS A 177 14.48 19.69 -17.17
CA LYS A 177 13.59 20.85 -17.34
C LYS A 177 12.11 20.45 -17.32
N ASN A 178 11.82 19.19 -17.58
CA ASN A 178 10.46 18.63 -17.53
C ASN A 178 10.04 18.24 -16.10
N ASN A 179 10.95 18.30 -15.13
CA ASN A 179 10.63 17.95 -13.75
C ASN A 179 9.55 18.87 -13.18
N ARG A 180 8.58 18.27 -12.51
CA ARG A 180 7.45 18.99 -11.91
C ARG A 180 7.15 18.42 -10.53
N GLU A 181 6.69 19.29 -9.66
CA GLU A 181 6.18 18.91 -8.34
C GLU A 181 4.79 19.51 -8.16
N GLN A 182 3.86 18.70 -7.67
CA GLN A 182 2.49 19.11 -7.38
C GLN A 182 2.12 18.74 -5.95
N LYS A 183 1.82 19.75 -5.14
CA LYS A 183 1.24 19.56 -3.80
C LYS A 183 -0.25 19.29 -3.95
N ILE A 184 -0.67 18.06 -3.64
CA ILE A 184 -2.07 17.67 -3.66
C ILE A 184 -2.73 18.11 -2.35
N ALA A 185 -2.02 17.99 -1.23
CA ALA A 185 -2.40 18.51 0.09
C ALA A 185 -3.82 18.12 0.52
N ILE A 186 -4.17 16.84 0.37
CA ILE A 186 -5.39 16.27 0.94
C ILE A 186 -5.05 15.76 2.33
N GLU A 187 -5.74 16.25 3.34
CA GLU A 187 -5.51 15.87 4.73
C GLU A 187 -6.77 15.27 5.33
N ASN A 188 -6.65 14.07 5.89
CA ASN A 188 -7.70 13.41 6.66
C ASN A 188 -9.07 13.38 5.96
N GLN A 189 -9.09 13.18 4.64
CA GLN A 189 -10.34 13.03 3.89
C GLN A 189 -11.03 11.73 4.27
N VAL A 190 -12.24 11.82 4.79
CA VAL A 190 -13.02 10.67 5.24
C VAL A 190 -14.03 10.26 4.17
N VAL A 191 -14.01 8.97 3.82
CA VAL A 191 -15.02 8.30 3.01
C VAL A 191 -15.63 7.17 3.84
N LYS A 192 -16.95 7.07 3.87
CA LYS A 192 -17.65 6.05 4.67
C LYS A 192 -18.29 4.99 3.79
N ASN A 193 -18.40 3.78 4.33
CA ASN A 193 -19.11 2.65 3.71
C ASN A 193 -18.59 2.33 2.30
N VAL A 194 -17.27 2.15 2.18
CA VAL A 194 -16.63 1.79 0.92
C VAL A 194 -16.77 0.29 0.70
N GLN A 195 -17.55 -0.12 -0.29
CA GLN A 195 -17.76 -1.53 -0.68
C GLN A 195 -17.24 -1.81 -2.09
N THR A 196 -17.23 -0.79 -2.93
CA THR A 196 -16.84 -0.89 -4.34
C THR A 196 -15.87 0.23 -4.71
N PRO A 197 -15.08 0.09 -5.79
CA PRO A 197 -14.27 1.18 -6.31
C PRO A 197 -15.07 2.44 -6.67
N ALA A 198 -16.36 2.30 -7.00
CA ALA A 198 -17.21 3.43 -7.33
C ALA A 198 -17.44 4.37 -6.13
N ASP A 199 -17.40 3.83 -4.90
CA ASP A 199 -17.58 4.62 -3.67
C ASP A 199 -16.40 5.59 -3.44
N LEU A 200 -15.29 5.39 -4.13
CA LEU A 200 -14.11 6.25 -4.11
C LEU A 200 -14.14 7.36 -5.18
N ALA A 201 -15.22 7.45 -5.99
CA ALA A 201 -15.28 8.42 -7.08
C ALA A 201 -15.15 9.87 -6.60
N GLY A 202 -15.74 10.21 -5.45
CA GLY A 202 -15.59 11.54 -4.85
C GLY A 202 -14.16 11.87 -4.43
N LEU A 203 -13.46 10.90 -3.86
CA LEU A 203 -12.04 11.05 -3.51
C LEU A 203 -11.18 11.18 -4.77
N ALA A 204 -11.43 10.36 -5.79
CA ALA A 204 -10.71 10.42 -7.06
C ALA A 204 -10.90 11.78 -7.75
N LEU A 205 -12.12 12.31 -7.74
CA LEU A 205 -12.42 13.65 -8.24
C LEU A 205 -11.66 14.73 -7.45
N LEU A 206 -11.63 14.63 -6.12
CA LEU A 206 -10.89 15.57 -5.26
C LEU A 206 -9.41 15.55 -5.57
N VAL A 207 -8.80 14.35 -5.72
CA VAL A 207 -7.39 14.19 -6.13
C VAL A 207 -7.18 14.82 -7.51
N ALA A 208 -8.05 14.55 -8.47
CA ALA A 208 -7.95 15.13 -9.82
C ALA A 208 -8.02 16.66 -9.82
N LEU A 209 -8.94 17.24 -9.05
CA LEU A 209 -9.06 18.71 -8.93
C LEU A 209 -7.83 19.35 -8.24
N ARG A 210 -7.29 18.69 -7.23
CA ARG A 210 -6.11 19.19 -6.50
C ARG A 210 -4.82 19.00 -7.29
N SER A 211 -4.72 17.95 -8.09
CA SER A 211 -3.58 17.70 -8.96
C SER A 211 -3.55 18.59 -10.21
N GLY A 212 -4.67 19.26 -10.54
CA GLY A 212 -4.81 20.05 -11.74
C GLY A 212 -4.48 19.23 -12.99
N ASP A 213 -3.65 19.78 -13.88
CA ASP A 213 -3.23 19.09 -15.12
C ASP A 213 -2.00 18.16 -14.94
N PHE A 214 -1.54 17.96 -13.70
CA PHE A 214 -0.33 17.18 -13.42
C PHE A 214 -0.42 15.75 -13.98
N PHE A 215 -1.46 15.00 -13.66
CA PHE A 215 -1.62 13.63 -14.17
C PHE A 215 -2.07 13.60 -15.64
N GLY A 216 -2.86 14.58 -16.09
CA GLY A 216 -3.29 14.70 -17.50
C GLY A 216 -2.12 14.85 -18.45
N SER A 217 -1.14 15.66 -18.07
CA SER A 217 0.05 15.91 -18.88
C SER A 217 1.01 14.72 -18.97
N LEU A 218 0.93 13.75 -18.04
CA LEU A 218 1.76 12.54 -18.06
C LEU A 218 1.25 11.49 -19.08
N VAL A 219 -0.03 11.59 -19.42
CA VAL A 219 -0.72 10.64 -20.31
C VAL A 219 -0.81 11.14 -21.75
N ALA A 220 -0.59 12.42 -21.97
CA ALA A 220 -0.57 12.96 -23.32
C ALA A 220 0.62 12.36 -24.08
N PRO A 221 0.39 11.65 -25.21
CA PRO A 221 1.51 11.27 -26.10
C PRO A 221 2.23 12.57 -26.46
N ALA A 222 3.57 12.54 -26.40
CA ALA A 222 4.39 13.62 -26.93
C ALA A 222 3.86 13.92 -28.34
N SER A 223 3.07 14.97 -28.46
CA SER A 223 2.48 15.37 -29.72
C SER A 223 3.61 15.63 -30.68
N LEU A 224 3.61 14.84 -31.76
CA LEU A 224 4.38 15.05 -32.97
C LEU A 224 4.58 16.54 -33.22
N LYS A 225 5.82 16.99 -33.08
CA LYS A 225 6.34 18.15 -33.76
C LYS A 225 7.23 17.72 -34.89
#